data_bd7ba9f2032a09dd4598720b0989c8b2
#
_entry.id   bd7ba9f2032a09dd4598720b0989c8b2
#
_cell.length_a   1.000
_cell.length_b   1.000
_cell.length_c   1.000
_cell.angle_alpha   90.00
_cell.angle_beta   90.00
_cell.angle_gamma   90.00
#
_symmetry.space_group_name_H-M   'P 1'
#
loop_
_entity.id
_entity.type
_entity.pdbx_description
1 polymer ?
#
loop_
_entity_poly.entity_id
_entity_poly.type
_entity_poly.pdbx_seq_one_letter_code
_entity_poly.pdbx_strand_id
1 'polypeptide(L)'
;MANRKKLEQPSAPELLRLAAMGMEAECSLMLDDEPTRPEALFGSPRDFIRGELMHRQGTSYHLPTGGAVYFDTGVIEVATPVFEIERGCAARAGRSLWEALHFIRNELDAWDARNGRETRLVGFSAHYNVSFELPPGEPANGRTIEQLALLLTYILPAPVMLLATNRRSTGVGVRPRGDRIEITSDFTPSPALMIATATLIVGIVREVMAWPS
;
A
#
# COMPACT_ATOMS: atom_id res chain seq x y z
N MET A 1 23.15 -55.64 -20.68
CA MET A 1 21.97 -54.81 -20.41
C MET A 1 22.43 -53.48 -19.83
N ALA A 2 22.45 -52.42 -20.62
CA ALA A 2 22.92 -51.11 -20.25
C ALA A 2 21.75 -50.30 -19.67
N ASN A 3 21.90 -49.91 -18.40
CA ASN A 3 20.93 -49.14 -17.66
C ASN A 3 20.94 -47.68 -18.20
N ARG A 4 19.99 -47.33 -19.06
CA ARG A 4 19.76 -45.95 -19.49
C ARG A 4 19.19 -45.16 -18.28
N LYS A 5 20.05 -44.44 -17.59
CA LYS A 5 19.60 -43.35 -16.71
C LYS A 5 18.73 -42.40 -17.55
N LYS A 6 17.43 -42.33 -17.24
CA LYS A 6 16.57 -41.23 -17.69
C LYS A 6 17.22 -39.93 -17.17
N LEU A 7 17.72 -39.10 -18.07
CA LEU A 7 18.04 -37.72 -17.78
C LEU A 7 16.69 -37.08 -17.43
N GLU A 8 16.51 -36.75 -16.13
CA GLU A 8 15.44 -35.88 -15.69
C GLU A 8 15.61 -34.56 -16.44
N GLN A 9 14.63 -34.22 -17.25
CA GLN A 9 14.59 -32.87 -17.84
C GLN A 9 14.51 -31.89 -16.67
N PRO A 10 15.35 -30.82 -16.67
CA PRO A 10 15.22 -29.77 -15.66
C PRO A 10 13.77 -29.26 -15.68
N SER A 11 13.11 -29.30 -14.52
CA SER A 11 11.80 -28.65 -14.36
C SER A 11 11.91 -27.21 -14.84
N ALA A 12 10.93 -26.74 -15.60
CA ALA A 12 10.86 -25.33 -15.96
C ALA A 12 11.05 -24.49 -14.69
N PRO A 13 11.85 -23.41 -14.75
CA PRO A 13 12.08 -22.58 -13.58
C PRO A 13 10.70 -22.13 -13.05
N GLU A 14 10.48 -22.36 -11.75
CA GLU A 14 9.28 -21.84 -11.10
C GLU A 14 9.30 -20.31 -11.21
N LEU A 15 8.30 -19.76 -11.88
CA LEU A 15 8.21 -18.33 -12.12
C LEU A 15 7.59 -17.63 -10.92
N LEU A 16 8.05 -16.41 -10.66
CA LEU A 16 7.42 -15.47 -9.73
C LEU A 16 5.92 -15.36 -10.07
N ARG A 17 5.06 -15.48 -9.06
CA ARG A 17 3.61 -15.36 -9.22
C ARG A 17 3.09 -14.13 -8.52
N LEU A 18 2.22 -13.40 -9.20
CA LEU A 18 1.51 -12.28 -8.62
C LEU A 18 0.48 -12.82 -7.62
N ALA A 19 0.59 -12.40 -6.34
CA ALA A 19 -0.19 -12.99 -5.25
C ALA A 19 -1.28 -12.05 -4.74
N ALA A 20 -0.91 -10.88 -4.23
CA ALA A 20 -1.85 -10.02 -3.55
C ALA A 20 -1.51 -8.53 -3.73
N MET A 21 -2.46 -7.68 -3.34
CA MET A 21 -2.26 -6.24 -3.27
C MET A 21 -2.79 -5.67 -1.95
N GLY A 22 -2.20 -4.56 -1.53
CA GLY A 22 -2.69 -3.70 -0.45
C GLY A 22 -2.47 -2.24 -0.80
N MET A 23 -3.13 -1.36 -0.08
CA MET A 23 -2.97 0.09 -0.22
C MET A 23 -2.72 0.73 1.13
N GLU A 24 -1.99 1.83 1.11
CA GLU A 24 -1.75 2.69 2.26
C GLU A 24 -2.01 4.15 1.88
N ALA A 25 -2.40 4.95 2.84
CA ALA A 25 -2.51 6.39 2.70
C ALA A 25 -1.83 7.08 3.88
N GLU A 26 -0.97 8.02 3.57
CA GLU A 26 -0.30 8.89 4.54
C GLU A 26 -1.00 10.24 4.56
N CYS A 27 -1.37 10.69 5.76
CA CYS A 27 -2.03 11.97 5.96
C CYS A 27 -1.27 12.81 6.99
N SER A 28 -0.92 14.03 6.62
CA SER A 28 -0.46 15.04 7.56
C SER A 28 -1.64 15.50 8.42
N LEU A 29 -1.36 15.78 9.70
CA LEU A 29 -2.34 16.29 10.64
C LEU A 29 -2.17 17.81 10.78
N MET A 30 -3.28 18.53 10.66
CA MET A 30 -3.37 19.95 11.06
C MET A 30 -4.21 20.04 12.33
N LEU A 31 -3.80 20.88 13.26
CA LEU A 31 -4.54 21.21 14.48
C LEU A 31 -4.75 22.74 14.52
N ASP A 32 -5.99 23.20 14.47
CA ASP A 32 -6.33 24.63 14.42
C ASP A 32 -5.55 25.35 13.29
N ASP A 33 -5.53 24.73 12.11
CA ASP A 33 -4.80 25.14 10.90
C ASP A 33 -3.24 25.11 10.98
N GLU A 34 -2.66 24.66 12.08
CA GLU A 34 -1.21 24.53 12.23
C GLU A 34 -0.74 23.08 11.99
N PRO A 35 0.35 22.86 11.21
CA PRO A 35 0.92 21.53 11.02
C PRO A 35 1.35 20.91 12.36
N THR A 36 0.85 19.74 12.66
CA THR A 36 1.07 19.08 13.94
C THR A 36 1.49 17.63 13.74
N ARG A 37 2.49 17.18 14.50
CA ARG A 37 2.90 15.77 14.49
C ARG A 37 1.92 14.96 15.33
N PRO A 38 1.31 13.90 14.77
CA PRO A 38 0.35 13.07 15.49
C PRO A 38 0.97 12.42 16.74
N GLU A 39 2.24 12.02 16.70
CA GLU A 39 2.95 11.44 17.85
C GLU A 39 3.07 12.44 19.01
N ALA A 40 3.25 13.71 18.73
CA ALA A 40 3.36 14.75 19.75
C ALA A 40 2.00 15.11 20.35
N LEU A 41 0.92 15.05 19.54
CA LEU A 41 -0.42 15.39 20.00
C LEU A 41 -1.09 14.23 20.74
N PHE A 42 -0.98 13.02 20.20
CA PHE A 42 -1.73 11.86 20.67
C PHE A 42 -0.86 10.80 21.37
N GLY A 43 0.46 10.76 21.11
CA GLY A 43 1.29 9.63 21.55
C GLY A 43 1.05 8.37 20.71
N SER A 44 -0.18 7.91 20.60
CA SER A 44 -0.57 6.76 19.80
C SER A 44 -1.97 6.92 19.17
N PRO A 45 -2.32 6.15 18.14
CA PRO A 45 -3.68 6.15 17.59
C PRO A 45 -4.77 5.87 18.62
N ARG A 46 -4.44 5.13 19.69
CA ARG A 46 -5.36 4.78 20.74
C ARG A 46 -5.81 5.98 21.61
N ASP A 47 -5.08 7.08 21.56
CA ASP A 47 -5.38 8.27 22.38
C ASP A 47 -6.50 9.12 21.75
N PHE A 48 -6.75 8.99 20.46
CA PHE A 48 -7.89 9.66 19.82
C PHE A 48 -9.01 8.68 19.41
N ILE A 49 -8.68 7.45 19.04
CA ILE A 49 -9.65 6.43 18.61
C ILE A 49 -10.28 5.78 19.86
N ARG A 50 -11.58 5.94 20.02
CA ARG A 50 -12.38 5.34 21.09
C ARG A 50 -12.98 3.99 20.72
N GLY A 51 -13.09 3.70 19.44
CA GLY A 51 -13.56 2.42 18.92
C GLY A 51 -12.64 1.25 19.33
N GLU A 52 -13.10 0.05 19.09
CA GLU A 52 -12.30 -1.16 19.35
C GLU A 52 -11.08 -1.16 18.42
N LEU A 53 -9.91 -1.20 19.05
CA LEU A 53 -8.63 -1.36 18.38
C LEU A 53 -7.94 -2.60 18.91
N MET A 54 -7.45 -3.44 18.01
CA MET A 54 -6.61 -4.57 18.36
C MET A 54 -5.15 -4.19 18.14
N HIS A 55 -4.36 -4.26 19.21
CA HIS A 55 -2.93 -3.99 19.12
C HIS A 55 -2.27 -4.99 18.14
N ARG A 56 -1.46 -4.48 17.23
CA ARG A 56 -0.73 -5.27 16.25
C ARG A 56 0.74 -5.42 16.66
N GLN A 57 1.52 -4.35 16.51
CA GLN A 57 2.94 -4.32 16.85
C GLN A 57 3.39 -2.86 17.03
N GLY A 58 4.20 -2.57 18.04
CA GLY A 58 4.67 -1.21 18.30
C GLY A 58 3.50 -0.24 18.46
N THR A 59 3.43 0.78 17.62
CA THR A 59 2.35 1.79 17.59
C THR A 59 1.26 1.48 16.57
N SER A 60 1.26 0.29 15.94
CA SER A 60 0.29 -0.11 14.93
C SER A 60 -0.90 -0.84 15.56
N TYR A 61 -2.10 -0.50 15.10
CA TYR A 61 -3.37 -1.09 15.54
C TYR A 61 -4.22 -1.53 14.36
N HIS A 62 -4.90 -2.66 14.51
CA HIS A 62 -5.93 -3.07 13.56
C HIS A 62 -7.22 -2.29 13.81
N LEU A 63 -7.80 -1.81 12.72
CA LEU A 63 -9.09 -1.15 12.69
C LEU A 63 -10.24 -2.17 12.64
N PRO A 64 -11.46 -1.81 13.13
CA PRO A 64 -12.65 -2.65 12.97
C PRO A 64 -12.98 -2.95 11.50
N THR A 65 -12.54 -2.09 10.58
CA THR A 65 -12.68 -2.24 9.13
C THR A 65 -11.72 -3.29 8.52
N GLY A 66 -10.87 -3.92 9.34
CA GLY A 66 -9.88 -4.92 8.91
C GLY A 66 -8.56 -4.33 8.41
N GLY A 67 -8.43 -3.02 8.34
CA GLY A 67 -7.17 -2.33 8.03
C GLY A 67 -6.30 -2.10 9.28
N ALA A 68 -5.30 -1.25 9.13
CA ALA A 68 -4.43 -0.84 10.23
C ALA A 68 -4.22 0.67 10.24
N VAL A 69 -3.91 1.22 11.41
CA VAL A 69 -3.50 2.61 11.61
C VAL A 69 -2.25 2.65 12.47
N TYR A 70 -1.34 3.54 12.14
CA TYR A 70 -0.13 3.82 12.92
C TYR A 70 0.38 5.24 12.61
N PHE A 71 1.35 5.70 13.40
CA PHE A 71 2.05 6.93 13.12
C PHE A 71 3.41 6.60 12.52
N ASP A 72 3.74 7.23 11.40
CA ASP A 72 5.05 7.12 10.78
C ASP A 72 5.62 8.51 10.48
N THR A 73 6.69 8.84 11.19
CA THR A 73 7.53 10.03 10.95
C THR A 73 6.74 11.34 10.79
N GLY A 74 5.67 11.51 11.60
CA GLY A 74 4.88 12.75 11.64
C GLY A 74 3.60 12.73 10.80
N VAL A 75 3.22 11.57 10.26
CA VAL A 75 1.96 11.37 9.55
C VAL A 75 1.10 10.30 10.21
N ILE A 76 -0.20 10.35 9.96
CA ILE A 76 -1.11 9.25 10.24
C ILE A 76 -1.15 8.39 8.99
N GLU A 77 -0.73 7.14 9.13
CA GLU A 77 -0.77 6.16 8.06
C GLU A 77 -1.87 5.15 8.29
N VAL A 78 -2.64 4.90 7.23
CA VAL A 78 -3.75 3.97 7.22
C VAL A 78 -3.52 2.94 6.13
N ALA A 79 -3.52 1.66 6.49
CA ALA A 79 -3.31 0.55 5.58
C ALA A 79 -4.57 -0.31 5.43
N THR A 80 -4.78 -0.88 4.25
CA THR A 80 -5.84 -1.87 4.01
C THR A 80 -5.42 -3.27 4.48
N PRO A 81 -6.36 -4.20 4.61
CA PRO A 81 -6.05 -5.62 4.53
C PRO A 81 -5.37 -5.94 3.19
N VAL A 82 -4.73 -7.10 3.14
CA VAL A 82 -4.17 -7.65 1.89
C VAL A 82 -5.29 -8.38 1.13
N PHE A 83 -5.40 -8.10 -0.18
CA PHE A 83 -6.39 -8.70 -1.08
C PHE A 83 -5.71 -9.56 -2.12
N GLU A 84 -6.14 -10.79 -2.29
CA GLU A 84 -5.67 -11.65 -3.39
C GLU A 84 -5.92 -10.99 -4.75
N ILE A 85 -4.99 -11.19 -5.69
CA ILE A 85 -5.08 -10.68 -7.06
C ILE A 85 -6.10 -11.49 -7.85
N GLU A 86 -7.33 -11.07 -7.76
CA GLU A 86 -8.44 -11.60 -8.53
C GLU A 86 -9.31 -10.47 -9.08
N ARG A 87 -10.37 -10.82 -9.82
CA ARG A 87 -11.28 -9.82 -10.38
C ARG A 87 -11.88 -8.95 -9.27
N GLY A 88 -11.69 -7.64 -9.39
CA GLY A 88 -12.21 -6.64 -8.45
C GLY A 88 -11.33 -6.37 -7.23
N CYS A 89 -10.12 -6.95 -7.12
CA CYS A 89 -9.21 -6.71 -6.00
C CYS A 89 -8.92 -5.21 -5.79
N ALA A 90 -8.63 -4.47 -6.85
CA ALA A 90 -8.38 -3.02 -6.78
C ALA A 90 -9.58 -2.24 -6.23
N ALA A 91 -10.81 -2.63 -6.63
CA ALA A 91 -12.02 -1.99 -6.14
C ALA A 91 -12.28 -2.31 -4.65
N ARG A 92 -11.94 -3.52 -4.20
CA ARG A 92 -12.03 -3.88 -2.77
C ARG A 92 -10.99 -3.10 -1.97
N ALA A 93 -9.74 -3.06 -2.41
CA ALA A 93 -8.67 -2.33 -1.74
C ALA A 93 -8.98 -0.83 -1.66
N GLY A 94 -9.38 -0.19 -2.75
CA GLY A 94 -9.70 1.24 -2.76
C GLY A 94 -10.91 1.58 -1.87
N ARG A 95 -11.95 0.75 -1.84
CA ARG A 95 -13.08 0.95 -0.92
C ARG A 95 -12.67 0.76 0.53
N SER A 96 -11.89 -0.29 0.84
CA SER A 96 -11.40 -0.55 2.19
C SER A 96 -10.53 0.61 2.71
N LEU A 97 -9.66 1.17 1.86
CA LEU A 97 -8.86 2.34 2.24
C LEU A 97 -9.76 3.55 2.53
N TRP A 98 -10.76 3.78 1.68
CA TRP A 98 -11.70 4.89 1.85
C TRP A 98 -12.54 4.76 3.12
N GLU A 99 -13.04 3.57 3.42
CA GLU A 99 -13.75 3.26 4.67
C GLU A 99 -12.87 3.48 5.91
N ALA A 100 -11.62 3.04 5.85
CA ALA A 100 -10.67 3.26 6.94
C ALA A 100 -10.35 4.75 7.16
N LEU A 101 -10.15 5.54 6.09
CA LEU A 101 -9.95 6.98 6.18
C LEU A 101 -11.17 7.70 6.78
N HIS A 102 -12.39 7.30 6.39
CA HIS A 102 -13.61 7.83 7.00
C HIS A 102 -13.74 7.47 8.48
N PHE A 103 -13.37 6.24 8.85
CA PHE A 103 -13.34 5.84 10.26
C PHE A 103 -12.39 6.75 11.06
N ILE A 104 -11.18 6.95 10.58
CA ILE A 104 -10.20 7.83 11.24
C ILE A 104 -10.73 9.27 11.34
N ARG A 105 -11.36 9.79 10.28
CA ARG A 105 -11.93 11.15 10.31
C ARG A 105 -13.04 11.27 11.36
N ASN A 106 -13.93 10.30 11.44
CA ASN A 106 -15.01 10.29 12.44
C ASN A 106 -14.48 10.24 13.88
N GLU A 107 -13.43 9.49 14.14
CA GLU A 107 -12.79 9.42 15.46
C GLU A 107 -12.09 10.74 15.82
N LEU A 108 -11.47 11.40 14.85
CA LEU A 108 -10.89 12.74 15.04
C LEU A 108 -11.98 13.79 15.27
N ASP A 109 -13.10 13.76 14.53
CA ASP A 109 -14.25 14.67 14.76
C ASP A 109 -14.82 14.50 16.18
N ALA A 110 -14.90 13.26 16.66
CA ALA A 110 -15.33 12.98 18.03
C ALA A 110 -14.29 13.46 19.06
N TRP A 111 -13.00 13.40 18.76
CA TRP A 111 -11.95 13.94 19.59
C TRP A 111 -12.02 15.48 19.62
N ASP A 112 -12.21 16.12 18.46
CA ASP A 112 -12.36 17.57 18.30
C ASP A 112 -13.49 18.10 19.19
N ALA A 113 -14.66 17.45 19.09
CA ALA A 113 -15.83 17.84 19.89
C ALA A 113 -15.60 17.73 21.40
N ARG A 114 -14.79 16.77 21.85
CA ARG A 114 -14.47 16.60 23.29
C ARG A 114 -13.45 17.61 23.80
N ASN A 115 -12.57 18.11 22.92
CA ASN A 115 -11.42 18.95 23.31
C ASN A 115 -11.58 20.42 22.91
N GLY A 116 -12.65 20.77 22.18
CA GLY A 116 -12.86 22.13 21.67
C GLY A 116 -11.77 22.57 20.69
N ARG A 117 -11.27 21.65 19.88
CA ARG A 117 -10.21 21.86 18.90
C ARG A 117 -10.71 21.46 17.50
N GLU A 118 -9.96 21.78 16.49
CA GLU A 118 -10.27 21.41 15.11
C GLU A 118 -9.07 20.69 14.49
N THR A 119 -9.26 19.42 14.12
CA THR A 119 -8.27 18.65 13.39
C THR A 119 -8.65 18.51 11.92
N ARG A 120 -7.64 18.49 11.04
CA ARG A 120 -7.83 18.24 9.61
C ARG A 120 -6.76 17.29 9.09
N LEU A 121 -7.20 16.26 8.34
CA LEU A 121 -6.29 15.39 7.61
C LEU A 121 -6.01 15.97 6.22
N VAL A 122 -4.74 16.07 5.89
CA VAL A 122 -4.27 16.49 4.57
C VAL A 122 -3.53 15.32 3.94
N GLY A 123 -4.15 14.70 2.95
CA GLY A 123 -3.54 13.56 2.24
C GLY A 123 -2.21 13.97 1.60
N PHE A 124 -1.19 13.21 1.87
CA PHE A 124 0.18 13.43 1.43
C PHE A 124 0.56 12.43 0.33
N SER A 125 0.53 11.14 0.65
CA SER A 125 0.99 10.07 -0.21
C SER A 125 0.00 8.90 -0.20
N ALA A 126 -0.01 8.12 -1.28
CA ALA A 126 -0.67 6.83 -1.36
C ALA A 126 0.33 5.78 -1.84
N HIS A 127 0.35 4.63 -1.17
CA HIS A 127 1.18 3.50 -1.53
C HIS A 127 0.32 2.35 -2.06
N TYR A 128 0.79 1.74 -3.14
CA TYR A 128 0.18 0.57 -3.76
C TYR A 128 1.20 -0.57 -3.64
N ASN A 129 0.91 -1.52 -2.78
CA ASN A 129 1.76 -2.68 -2.56
C ASN A 129 1.27 -3.85 -3.42
N VAL A 130 2.15 -4.43 -4.20
CA VAL A 130 1.89 -5.63 -4.99
C VAL A 130 2.87 -6.70 -4.54
N SER A 131 2.36 -7.81 -4.01
CA SER A 131 3.17 -8.92 -3.48
C SER A 131 3.14 -10.15 -4.40
N PHE A 132 4.13 -10.98 -4.21
CA PHE A 132 4.43 -12.13 -5.05
C PHE A 132 4.62 -13.39 -4.21
N GLU A 133 4.26 -14.54 -4.77
CA GLU A 133 4.74 -15.84 -4.30
C GLU A 133 6.12 -16.08 -4.91
N LEU A 134 7.09 -16.33 -4.06
CA LEU A 134 8.46 -16.60 -4.47
C LEU A 134 8.64 -18.09 -4.73
N PRO A 135 9.41 -18.47 -5.76
CA PRO A 135 9.80 -19.86 -5.96
C PRO A 135 10.56 -20.39 -4.73
N PRO A 136 10.44 -21.70 -4.43
CA PRO A 136 11.21 -22.31 -3.35
C PRO A 136 12.71 -22.08 -3.51
N GLY A 137 13.36 -21.58 -2.47
CA GLY A 137 14.79 -21.30 -2.45
C GLY A 137 15.21 -19.92 -3.00
N GLU A 138 14.30 -19.13 -3.51
CA GLU A 138 14.58 -17.74 -3.87
C GLU A 138 14.47 -16.85 -2.62
N PRO A 139 15.51 -16.04 -2.31
CA PRO A 139 15.46 -15.14 -1.17
C PRO A 139 14.42 -14.03 -1.42
N ALA A 140 13.79 -13.54 -0.36
CA ALA A 140 12.77 -12.49 -0.41
C ALA A 140 13.22 -11.17 -1.08
N ASN A 141 14.52 -10.95 -1.25
CA ASN A 141 15.13 -9.85 -2.00
C ASN A 141 15.87 -10.38 -3.24
N GLY A 142 15.34 -11.42 -3.88
CA GLY A 142 15.94 -12.00 -5.06
C GLY A 142 16.03 -11.03 -6.23
N ARG A 143 16.97 -11.28 -7.13
CA ARG A 143 17.19 -10.45 -8.33
C ARG A 143 15.92 -10.25 -9.14
N THR A 144 15.03 -11.24 -9.16
CA THR A 144 13.77 -11.20 -9.93
C THR A 144 12.89 -10.03 -9.51
N ILE A 145 12.70 -9.80 -8.20
CA ILE A 145 11.89 -8.66 -7.71
C ILE A 145 12.60 -7.34 -7.96
N GLU A 146 13.93 -7.28 -7.75
CA GLU A 146 14.72 -6.08 -8.01
C GLU A 146 14.73 -5.72 -9.51
N GLN A 147 14.88 -6.71 -10.39
CA GLN A 147 14.84 -6.51 -11.84
C GLN A 147 13.47 -6.06 -12.31
N LEU A 148 12.40 -6.66 -11.78
CA LEU A 148 11.04 -6.25 -12.08
C LEU A 148 10.78 -4.81 -11.59
N ALA A 149 11.19 -4.47 -10.37
CA ALA A 149 11.07 -3.12 -9.82
C ALA A 149 11.83 -2.10 -10.68
N LEU A 150 13.05 -2.44 -11.12
CA LEU A 150 13.83 -1.58 -12.01
C LEU A 150 13.10 -1.32 -13.33
N LEU A 151 12.56 -2.36 -13.96
CA LEU A 151 11.80 -2.21 -15.21
C LEU A 151 10.55 -1.37 -15.01
N LEU A 152 9.82 -1.61 -13.93
CA LEU A 152 8.62 -0.85 -13.57
C LEU A 152 8.92 0.63 -13.28
N THR A 153 10.14 0.98 -12.86
CA THR A 153 10.56 2.38 -12.68
C THR A 153 10.54 3.17 -13.99
N TYR A 154 10.70 2.52 -15.13
CA TYR A 154 10.61 3.17 -16.44
C TYR A 154 9.19 3.21 -17.01
N ILE A 155 8.32 2.30 -16.57
CA ILE A 155 6.99 2.11 -17.18
C ILE A 155 5.89 2.79 -16.37
N LEU A 156 5.89 2.62 -15.03
CA LEU A 156 4.79 3.05 -14.17
C LEU A 156 4.67 4.58 -13.96
N PRO A 157 5.76 5.37 -13.85
CA PRO A 157 5.61 6.77 -13.42
C PRO A 157 4.68 7.59 -14.32
N ALA A 158 4.85 7.54 -15.62
CA ALA A 158 4.04 8.36 -16.52
C ALA A 158 2.53 8.04 -16.46
N PRO A 159 2.07 6.78 -16.60
CA PRO A 159 0.65 6.47 -16.51
C PRO A 159 0.06 6.64 -15.10
N VAL A 160 0.84 6.37 -14.04
CA VAL A 160 0.38 6.59 -12.66
C VAL A 160 0.21 8.08 -12.38
N MET A 161 1.12 8.94 -12.81
CA MET A 161 1.01 10.38 -12.65
C MET A 161 -0.24 10.98 -13.33
N LEU A 162 -0.74 10.38 -14.39
CA LEU A 162 -1.99 10.83 -15.05
C LEU A 162 -3.22 10.65 -14.15
N LEU A 163 -3.19 9.71 -13.19
CA LEU A 163 -4.30 9.39 -12.30
C LEU A 163 -4.07 9.90 -10.87
N ALA A 164 -2.82 9.93 -10.42
CA ALA A 164 -2.45 10.13 -9.03
C ALA A 164 -1.39 11.23 -8.89
N THR A 165 -1.68 12.41 -9.42
CA THR A 165 -0.83 13.61 -9.27
C THR A 165 -1.62 14.75 -8.67
N ASN A 166 -1.01 15.50 -7.77
CA ASN A 166 -1.53 16.75 -7.25
C ASN A 166 -0.56 17.92 -7.54
N ARG A 167 -0.94 19.15 -7.15
CA ARG A 167 -0.13 20.36 -7.42
C ARG A 167 1.21 20.40 -6.68
N ARG A 168 1.43 19.53 -5.70
CA ARG A 168 2.65 19.44 -4.89
C ARG A 168 3.36 18.12 -5.11
N SER A 169 3.14 17.51 -6.29
CA SER A 169 3.66 16.20 -6.60
C SER A 169 5.17 16.07 -6.38
N THR A 170 5.55 15.00 -5.72
CA THR A 170 6.94 14.56 -5.58
C THR A 170 7.29 13.48 -6.61
N GLY A 171 6.32 13.07 -7.44
CA GLY A 171 6.47 12.03 -8.44
C GLY A 171 6.02 10.65 -7.97
N VAL A 172 6.39 9.64 -8.75
CA VAL A 172 6.06 8.23 -8.50
C VAL A 172 7.33 7.48 -8.18
N GLY A 173 7.34 6.78 -7.06
CA GLY A 173 8.44 5.89 -6.65
C GLY A 173 8.09 4.43 -6.90
N VAL A 174 9.09 3.60 -7.20
CA VAL A 174 8.97 2.15 -7.27
C VAL A 174 10.06 1.55 -6.40
N ARG A 175 9.68 0.86 -5.34
CA ARG A 175 10.61 0.34 -4.32
C ARG A 175 10.43 -1.17 -4.12
N PRO A 176 11.48 -2.00 -4.33
CA PRO A 176 11.43 -3.40 -3.92
C PRO A 176 11.44 -3.52 -2.40
N ARG A 177 10.59 -4.39 -1.86
CA ARG A 177 10.39 -4.64 -0.43
C ARG A 177 10.24 -6.14 -0.18
N GLY A 178 11.32 -6.85 0.09
CA GLY A 178 11.22 -8.27 0.41
C GLY A 178 10.46 -9.08 -0.66
N ASP A 179 9.22 -9.43 -0.34
CA ASP A 179 8.31 -10.22 -1.18
C ASP A 179 7.33 -9.36 -2.00
N ARG A 180 7.49 -8.04 -2.02
CA ARG A 180 6.59 -7.13 -2.71
C ARG A 180 7.30 -5.95 -3.38
N ILE A 181 6.61 -5.29 -4.27
CA ILE A 181 6.97 -3.99 -4.82
C ILE A 181 5.96 -2.97 -4.31
N GLU A 182 6.49 -1.88 -3.77
CA GLU A 182 5.74 -0.73 -3.31
C GLU A 182 5.83 0.37 -4.37
N ILE A 183 4.69 0.84 -4.83
CA ILE A 183 4.57 1.97 -5.74
C ILE A 183 3.99 3.14 -4.96
N THR A 184 4.75 4.22 -4.83
CA THR A 184 4.33 5.44 -4.13
C THR A 184 3.87 6.49 -5.13
N SER A 185 2.80 7.20 -4.80
CA SER A 185 2.27 8.31 -5.60
C SER A 185 1.65 9.37 -4.69
N ASP A 186 1.22 10.49 -5.26
CA ASP A 186 0.47 11.48 -4.51
C ASP A 186 -0.89 10.94 -4.07
N PHE A 187 -1.33 11.36 -2.88
CA PHE A 187 -2.69 11.12 -2.45
C PHE A 187 -3.68 11.91 -3.32
N THR A 188 -4.69 11.23 -3.84
CA THR A 188 -5.81 11.84 -4.56
C THR A 188 -7.11 11.58 -3.79
N PRO A 189 -7.87 12.62 -3.38
CA PRO A 189 -9.08 12.45 -2.57
C PRO A 189 -10.28 12.00 -3.42
N SER A 190 -10.08 10.95 -4.22
CA SER A 190 -11.08 10.36 -5.10
C SER A 190 -10.95 8.85 -5.10
N PRO A 191 -11.91 8.11 -4.49
CA PRO A 191 -11.87 6.65 -4.50
C PRO A 191 -11.88 6.07 -5.92
N ALA A 192 -12.51 6.73 -6.88
CA ALA A 192 -12.50 6.30 -8.27
C ALA A 192 -11.09 6.35 -8.88
N LEU A 193 -10.34 7.43 -8.63
CA LEU A 193 -8.95 7.56 -9.09
C LEU A 193 -8.02 6.58 -8.37
N MET A 194 -8.19 6.37 -7.07
CA MET A 194 -7.45 5.35 -6.32
C MET A 194 -7.66 3.95 -6.91
N ILE A 195 -8.92 3.59 -7.18
CA ILE A 195 -9.27 2.29 -7.79
C ILE A 195 -8.69 2.19 -9.21
N ALA A 196 -8.77 3.26 -10.00
CA ALA A 196 -8.21 3.29 -11.36
C ALA A 196 -6.68 3.11 -11.33
N THR A 197 -5.99 3.81 -10.43
CA THR A 197 -4.54 3.70 -10.23
C THR A 197 -4.14 2.29 -9.80
N ALA A 198 -4.82 1.72 -8.80
CA ALA A 198 -4.59 0.35 -8.35
C ALA A 198 -4.80 -0.67 -9.48
N THR A 199 -5.86 -0.50 -10.27
CA THR A 199 -6.16 -1.37 -11.42
C THR A 199 -5.08 -1.27 -12.49
N LEU A 200 -4.63 -0.06 -12.79
CA LEU A 200 -3.57 0.22 -13.75
C LEU A 200 -2.24 -0.43 -13.31
N ILE A 201 -1.85 -0.23 -12.06
CA ILE A 201 -0.62 -0.79 -11.50
C ILE A 201 -0.62 -2.31 -11.57
N VAL A 202 -1.67 -2.98 -11.07
CA VAL A 202 -1.78 -4.44 -11.11
C VAL A 202 -1.78 -4.96 -12.55
N GLY A 203 -2.47 -4.26 -13.45
CA GLY A 203 -2.50 -4.61 -14.88
C GLY A 203 -1.12 -4.52 -15.54
N ILE A 204 -0.39 -3.43 -15.32
CA ILE A 204 0.96 -3.23 -15.86
C ILE A 204 1.94 -4.25 -15.27
N VAL A 205 1.92 -4.48 -13.95
CA VAL A 205 2.80 -5.48 -13.31
C VAL A 205 2.57 -6.86 -13.93
N ARG A 206 1.31 -7.27 -14.08
CA ARG A 206 0.94 -8.55 -14.71
C ARG A 206 1.45 -8.66 -16.14
N GLU A 207 1.28 -7.60 -16.93
CA GLU A 207 1.71 -7.57 -18.34
C GLU A 207 3.23 -7.66 -18.45
N VAL A 208 3.95 -6.87 -17.66
CA VAL A 208 5.42 -6.85 -17.66
C VAL A 208 6.01 -8.21 -17.22
N MET A 209 5.38 -8.89 -16.27
CA MET A 209 5.79 -10.25 -15.85
C MET A 209 5.62 -11.29 -16.95
N ALA A 210 4.75 -11.06 -17.93
CA ALA A 210 4.53 -11.96 -19.06
C ALA A 210 5.52 -11.72 -20.23
N TRP A 211 6.35 -10.68 -20.15
CA TRP A 211 7.32 -10.38 -21.22
C TRP A 211 8.43 -11.44 -21.25
N PRO A 212 8.91 -11.81 -22.45
CA PRO A 212 10.03 -12.73 -22.57
C PRO A 212 11.29 -12.09 -21.96
N SER A 213 11.99 -12.90 -21.15
CA SER A 213 13.29 -12.56 -20.55
C SER A 213 14.42 -12.60 -21.57
#